data_ac2ad7561ff0115e90a7b908e650eaf8
#
_entry.id   ac2ad7561ff0115e90a7b908e650eaf8
#
_cell.length_a   1.000
_cell.length_b   1.000
_cell.length_c   1.000
_cell.angle_alpha   90.00
_cell.angle_beta   90.00
_cell.angle_gamma   90.00
#
_symmetry.space_group_name_H-M   'P 1'
#
loop_
_entity.id
_entity.type
_entity.pdbx_description
1 polymer ?
#
loop_
_entity_poly.entity_id
_entity_poly.type
_entity_poly.pdbx_seq_one_letter_code
_entity_poly.pdbx_strand_id
1 'polypeptide(L)'
;WGYISLGFFKQKTKAGEVYKRALDDKFERQRGVGVVSAYALAGSEENARGHLVVTAPTGGSAGVMPAPVYVLGEGGRKLPQEKIRSGLLAGAGIGYLCKHNATLSGAEGGCQAEIGVASAMGAALIAQAHDFDHQVVANAAESSLQHHLGMTCDPVAGYEERLDALVVAG
;
A
#
# COMPACT_ATOMS: atom_id res chain seq x y z
N TRP A 1 -13.00 -17.10 -5.94
CA TRP A 1 -13.56 -16.47 -4.74
C TRP A 1 -13.00 -17.18 -3.52
N GLY A 2 -12.28 -16.48 -2.66
CA GLY A 2 -11.71 -17.01 -1.44
C GLY A 2 -12.34 -16.35 -0.22
N TYR A 3 -12.19 -16.99 0.93
CA TYR A 3 -12.52 -16.43 2.22
C TYR A 3 -11.26 -16.37 3.07
N ILE A 4 -11.12 -15.31 3.84
CA ILE A 4 -10.13 -15.22 4.91
C ILE A 4 -10.83 -15.71 6.17
N SER A 5 -10.29 -16.77 6.79
CA SER A 5 -10.78 -17.26 8.06
C SER A 5 -9.94 -16.67 9.18
N LEU A 6 -10.56 -15.85 9.99
CA LEU A 6 -9.95 -15.21 11.15
C LEU A 6 -10.66 -15.70 12.42
N GLY A 7 -10.53 -16.99 12.71
CA GLY A 7 -11.27 -17.63 13.80
C GLY A 7 -12.78 -17.67 13.53
N PHE A 8 -13.57 -16.97 14.34
CA PHE A 8 -15.03 -16.94 14.19
C PHE A 8 -15.53 -16.07 13.03
N PHE A 9 -14.66 -15.26 12.42
CA PHE A 9 -15.03 -14.37 11.32
C PHE A 9 -14.55 -14.94 9.99
N LYS A 10 -15.46 -15.01 9.02
CA LYS A 10 -15.16 -15.32 7.62
C LYS A 10 -15.34 -14.05 6.80
N GLN A 11 -14.29 -13.59 6.16
CA GLN A 11 -14.35 -12.44 5.27
C GLN A 11 -14.11 -12.85 3.83
N LYS A 12 -14.97 -12.36 2.93
CA LYS A 12 -14.85 -12.60 1.49
C LYS A 12 -13.74 -11.74 0.92
N THR A 13 -12.85 -12.33 0.11
CA THR A 13 -11.84 -11.58 -0.62
C THR A 13 -12.45 -10.70 -1.69
N LYS A 14 -11.93 -9.50 -1.87
CA LYS A 14 -12.47 -8.46 -2.76
C LYS A 14 -11.54 -8.10 -3.92
N ALA A 15 -10.23 -8.39 -3.82
CA ALA A 15 -9.24 -7.96 -4.80
C ALA A 15 -9.63 -8.32 -6.24
N GLY A 16 -10.06 -9.55 -6.49
CA GLY A 16 -10.47 -10.00 -7.83
C GLY A 16 -11.73 -9.32 -8.35
N GLU A 17 -12.66 -8.94 -7.48
CA GLU A 17 -13.86 -8.19 -7.87
C GLU A 17 -13.53 -6.74 -8.22
N VAL A 18 -12.71 -6.09 -7.39
CA VAL A 18 -12.22 -4.72 -7.64
C VAL A 18 -11.44 -4.67 -8.96
N TYR A 19 -10.57 -5.65 -9.21
CA TYR A 19 -9.84 -5.72 -10.48
C TYR A 19 -10.75 -5.81 -11.69
N LYS A 20 -11.75 -6.69 -11.66
CA LYS A 20 -12.70 -6.82 -12.76
C LYS A 20 -13.49 -5.54 -13.00
N ARG A 21 -14.00 -4.92 -11.94
CA ARG A 21 -14.70 -3.62 -12.04
C ARG A 21 -13.81 -2.53 -12.60
N ALA A 22 -12.54 -2.49 -12.18
CA ALA A 22 -11.58 -1.52 -12.69
C ALA A 22 -11.35 -1.66 -14.20
N LEU A 23 -11.26 -2.88 -14.71
CA LEU A 23 -11.09 -3.12 -16.14
C LEU A 23 -12.31 -2.70 -16.96
N ASP A 24 -13.51 -2.80 -16.40
CA ASP A 24 -14.77 -2.41 -17.04
C ASP A 24 -15.04 -0.89 -16.96
N ASP A 25 -14.22 -0.14 -16.20
CA ASP A 25 -14.41 1.30 -16.04
C ASP A 25 -14.11 2.05 -17.34
N LYS A 26 -15.03 2.97 -17.69
CA LYS A 26 -14.96 3.77 -18.92
C LYS A 26 -13.89 4.85 -18.85
N PHE A 27 -13.52 5.27 -17.65
CA PHE A 27 -12.55 6.34 -17.41
C PHE A 27 -11.17 5.76 -17.11
N GLU A 28 -10.19 6.05 -17.95
CA GLU A 28 -8.81 5.57 -17.81
C GLU A 28 -8.19 5.87 -16.44
N ARG A 29 -8.45 7.07 -15.91
CA ARG A 29 -7.95 7.47 -14.59
C ARG A 29 -8.53 6.62 -13.47
N GLN A 30 -9.84 6.36 -13.47
CA GLN A 30 -10.50 5.52 -12.47
C GLN A 30 -10.05 4.07 -12.60
N ARG A 31 -9.87 3.58 -13.83
CA ARG A 31 -9.30 2.27 -14.11
C ARG A 31 -7.91 2.11 -13.48
N GLY A 32 -7.03 3.08 -13.64
CA GLY A 32 -5.69 3.08 -13.04
C GLY A 32 -5.74 2.96 -11.53
N VAL A 33 -6.54 3.80 -10.87
CA VAL A 33 -6.73 3.76 -9.41
C VAL A 33 -7.30 2.41 -8.96
N GLY A 34 -8.33 1.91 -9.65
CA GLY A 34 -8.95 0.62 -9.33
C GLY A 34 -8.00 -0.56 -9.47
N VAL A 35 -7.12 -0.55 -10.47
CA VAL A 35 -6.10 -1.60 -10.66
C VAL A 35 -5.07 -1.57 -9.53
N VAL A 36 -4.54 -0.39 -9.17
CA VAL A 36 -3.60 -0.26 -8.03
C VAL A 36 -4.26 -0.75 -6.74
N SER A 37 -5.50 -0.35 -6.49
CA SER A 37 -6.27 -0.79 -5.32
C SER A 37 -6.47 -2.30 -5.28
N ALA A 38 -6.76 -2.93 -6.42
CA ALA A 38 -6.91 -4.37 -6.51
C ALA A 38 -5.63 -5.13 -6.13
N TYR A 39 -4.47 -4.65 -6.58
CA TYR A 39 -3.18 -5.25 -6.21
C TYR A 39 -2.83 -5.02 -4.74
N ALA A 40 -3.11 -3.84 -4.21
CA ALA A 40 -2.93 -3.56 -2.79
C ALA A 40 -3.79 -4.48 -1.93
N LEU A 41 -5.07 -4.63 -2.28
CA LEU A 41 -5.98 -5.58 -1.64
C LEU A 41 -5.47 -7.01 -1.70
N ALA A 42 -4.97 -7.47 -2.86
CA ALA A 42 -4.45 -8.82 -3.00
C ALA A 42 -3.28 -9.08 -2.04
N GLY A 43 -2.34 -8.14 -1.92
CA GLY A 43 -1.23 -8.24 -0.98
C GLY A 43 -1.69 -8.29 0.47
N SER A 44 -2.65 -7.45 0.85
CA SER A 44 -3.24 -7.43 2.20
C SER A 44 -4.04 -8.70 2.50
N GLU A 45 -4.79 -9.23 1.53
CA GLU A 45 -5.54 -10.48 1.66
C GLU A 45 -4.60 -11.68 1.82
N GLU A 46 -3.45 -11.72 1.14
CA GLU A 46 -2.44 -12.76 1.33
C GLU A 46 -1.81 -12.70 2.72
N ASN A 47 -1.48 -11.50 3.21
CA ASN A 47 -1.01 -11.30 4.58
C ASN A 47 -2.05 -11.78 5.60
N ALA A 48 -3.31 -11.39 5.43
CA ALA A 48 -4.40 -11.78 6.34
C ALA A 48 -4.70 -13.29 6.34
N ARG A 49 -4.32 -14.01 5.29
CA ARG A 49 -4.39 -15.48 5.23
C ARG A 49 -3.25 -16.18 5.95
N GLY A 50 -2.26 -15.44 6.43
CA GLY A 50 -1.06 -15.98 7.04
C GLY A 50 -0.06 -16.56 6.03
N HIS A 51 -0.17 -16.19 4.77
CA HIS A 51 0.80 -16.56 3.76
C HIS A 51 2.09 -15.73 3.92
N LEU A 52 3.19 -16.25 3.40
CA LEU A 52 4.46 -15.54 3.40
C LEU A 52 4.38 -14.34 2.43
N VAL A 53 4.49 -13.14 2.98
CA VAL A 53 4.55 -11.90 2.20
C VAL A 53 5.82 -11.12 2.54
N VAL A 54 6.38 -10.43 1.54
CA VAL A 54 7.46 -9.47 1.79
C VAL A 54 6.84 -8.15 2.15
N THR A 55 7.06 -7.71 3.38
CA THR A 55 6.41 -6.52 3.93
C THR A 55 7.35 -5.32 3.95
N ALA A 56 6.81 -4.14 3.67
CA ALA A 56 7.46 -2.87 3.90
C ALA A 56 6.40 -1.76 4.03
N PRO A 57 6.33 -1.05 5.16
CA PRO A 57 7.18 -1.20 6.34
C PRO A 57 6.76 -2.33 7.29
N THR A 58 5.51 -2.77 7.26
CA THR A 58 4.93 -3.73 8.22
C THR A 58 3.95 -4.69 7.54
N GLY A 59 3.43 -5.69 8.29
CA GLY A 59 2.43 -6.65 7.81
C GLY A 59 1.08 -6.01 7.49
N GLY A 60 0.60 -5.06 8.31
CA GLY A 60 -0.68 -4.38 8.09
C GLY A 60 -0.70 -3.54 6.80
N SER A 61 0.45 -3.03 6.39
CA SER A 61 0.62 -2.27 5.15
C SER A 61 1.20 -3.09 3.98
N ALA A 62 1.18 -4.42 4.06
CA ALA A 62 1.86 -5.32 3.12
C ALA A 62 1.45 -5.15 1.65
N GLY A 63 0.25 -4.65 1.38
CA GLY A 63 -0.24 -4.43 0.02
C GLY A 63 0.23 -3.12 -0.63
N VAL A 64 0.66 -2.12 0.16
CA VAL A 64 0.93 -0.77 -0.35
C VAL A 64 2.12 -0.73 -1.29
N MET A 65 3.26 -1.34 -0.91
CA MET A 65 4.48 -1.33 -1.74
C MET A 65 4.41 -2.24 -2.97
N PRO A 66 3.87 -3.47 -2.90
CA PRO A 66 3.77 -4.34 -4.07
C PRO A 66 2.89 -3.79 -5.19
N ALA A 67 1.82 -3.05 -4.85
CA ALA A 67 0.87 -2.54 -5.83
C ALA A 67 1.52 -1.61 -6.87
N PRO A 68 2.23 -0.52 -6.51
CA PRO A 68 2.92 0.31 -7.48
C PRO A 68 4.03 -0.45 -8.22
N VAL A 69 4.77 -1.34 -7.56
CA VAL A 69 5.79 -2.16 -8.21
C VAL A 69 5.20 -2.98 -9.35
N TYR A 70 4.07 -3.64 -9.09
CA TYR A 70 3.39 -4.45 -10.10
C TYR A 70 2.85 -3.60 -11.24
N VAL A 71 2.19 -2.48 -10.94
CA VAL A 71 1.62 -1.59 -11.95
C VAL A 71 2.69 -0.95 -12.83
N LEU A 72 3.83 -0.55 -12.25
CA LEU A 72 4.95 0.00 -13.01
C LEU A 72 5.67 -1.07 -13.84
N GLY A 73 5.73 -2.31 -13.37
CA GLY A 73 6.38 -3.42 -14.05
C GLY A 73 5.52 -4.08 -15.13
N GLU A 74 4.24 -4.28 -14.87
CA GLU A 74 3.32 -5.04 -15.74
C GLU A 74 2.21 -4.19 -16.36
N GLY A 75 2.05 -2.95 -15.90
CA GLY A 75 1.05 -2.01 -16.42
C GLY A 75 1.36 -1.53 -17.85
N GLY A 76 0.49 -0.67 -18.40
CA GLY A 76 0.57 -0.19 -19.77
C GLY A 76 1.85 0.54 -20.16
N ARG A 77 2.55 1.14 -19.19
CA ARG A 77 3.89 1.73 -19.35
C ARG A 77 4.87 0.91 -18.53
N LYS A 78 5.33 -0.20 -19.07
CA LYS A 78 6.32 -1.06 -18.41
C LYS A 78 7.64 -0.31 -18.23
N LEU A 79 7.95 0.04 -16.99
CA LEU A 79 9.25 0.64 -16.69
C LEU A 79 10.34 -0.46 -16.63
N PRO A 80 11.59 -0.12 -17.04
CA PRO A 80 12.73 -1.01 -16.85
C PRO A 80 12.89 -1.39 -15.36
N GLN A 81 13.32 -2.63 -15.11
CA GLN A 81 13.54 -3.11 -13.74
C GLN A 81 14.49 -2.23 -12.93
N GLU A 82 15.48 -1.64 -13.56
CA GLU A 82 16.42 -0.72 -12.91
C GLU A 82 15.72 0.52 -12.31
N LYS A 83 14.73 1.05 -13.03
CA LYS A 83 13.91 2.17 -12.54
C LYS A 83 13.09 1.79 -11.33
N ILE A 84 12.48 0.61 -11.37
CA ILE A 84 11.70 0.08 -10.25
C ILE A 84 12.61 -0.18 -9.04
N ARG A 85 13.81 -0.72 -9.25
CA ARG A 85 14.79 -0.92 -8.18
C ARG A 85 15.25 0.40 -7.57
N SER A 86 15.53 1.41 -8.40
CA SER A 86 15.86 2.76 -7.92
C SER A 86 14.72 3.34 -7.09
N GLY A 87 13.47 3.17 -7.56
CA GLY A 87 12.28 3.56 -6.80
C GLY A 87 12.14 2.84 -5.46
N LEU A 88 12.37 1.53 -5.45
CA LEU A 88 12.34 0.74 -4.20
C LEU A 88 13.38 1.22 -3.19
N LEU A 89 14.59 1.60 -3.64
CA LEU A 89 15.63 2.16 -2.78
C LEU A 89 15.21 3.52 -2.19
N ALA A 90 14.59 4.39 -2.99
CA ALA A 90 14.06 5.65 -2.51
C ALA A 90 12.96 5.43 -1.46
N GLY A 91 12.01 4.53 -1.74
CA GLY A 91 10.97 4.14 -0.79
C GLY A 91 11.57 3.59 0.51
N ALA A 92 12.57 2.72 0.42
CA ALA A 92 13.27 2.18 1.59
C ALA A 92 13.95 3.28 2.41
N GLY A 93 14.56 4.27 1.74
CA GLY A 93 15.14 5.45 2.40
C GLY A 93 14.12 6.23 3.22
N ILE A 94 12.95 6.50 2.65
CA ILE A 94 11.84 7.17 3.38
C ILE A 94 11.38 6.31 4.58
N GLY A 95 11.17 5.02 4.39
CA GLY A 95 10.79 4.11 5.48
C GLY A 95 11.83 4.09 6.61
N TYR A 96 13.11 4.10 6.27
CA TYR A 96 14.20 4.17 7.24
C TYR A 96 14.21 5.48 8.03
N LEU A 97 14.00 6.62 7.36
CA LEU A 97 13.89 7.93 8.01
C LEU A 97 12.72 7.96 8.99
N CYS A 98 11.55 7.44 8.60
CA CYS A 98 10.40 7.35 9.50
C CYS A 98 10.69 6.45 10.70
N LYS A 99 11.31 5.28 10.47
CA LYS A 99 11.69 4.36 11.54
C LYS A 99 12.67 4.99 12.53
N HIS A 100 13.62 5.78 12.03
CA HIS A 100 14.66 6.40 12.87
C HIS A 100 14.12 7.56 13.71
N ASN A 101 13.23 8.37 13.12
CA ASN A 101 12.75 9.61 13.77
C ASN A 101 11.43 9.43 14.53
N ALA A 102 10.72 8.35 14.29
CA ALA A 102 9.42 8.06 14.90
C ALA A 102 9.26 6.53 15.10
N THR A 103 8.14 5.97 14.67
CA THR A 103 7.89 4.53 14.70
C THR A 103 7.21 4.07 13.40
N LEU A 104 7.33 2.78 13.09
CA LEU A 104 6.55 2.10 12.06
C LEU A 104 5.45 1.23 12.67
N SER A 105 5.46 1.09 13.99
CA SER A 105 4.59 0.16 14.70
C SER A 105 3.19 0.74 14.84
N GLY A 106 2.18 0.04 14.33
CA GLY A 106 0.79 0.37 14.59
C GLY A 106 0.43 0.30 16.08
N ALA A 107 1.10 -0.57 16.86
CA ALA A 107 0.91 -0.68 18.29
C ALA A 107 1.43 0.55 19.08
N GLU A 108 2.44 1.23 18.57
CA GLU A 108 3.04 2.40 19.19
C GLU A 108 2.46 3.72 18.68
N GLY A 109 2.38 3.85 17.35
CA GLY A 109 2.00 5.10 16.67
C GLY A 109 0.60 5.09 16.07
N GLY A 110 -0.13 3.98 16.20
CA GLY A 110 -1.43 3.78 15.54
C GLY A 110 -1.29 3.39 14.08
N CYS A 111 -2.40 3.00 13.48
CA CYS A 111 -2.47 2.51 12.10
C CYS A 111 -2.02 3.56 11.09
N GLN A 112 -2.26 4.84 11.34
CA GLN A 112 -1.83 5.93 10.47
C GLN A 112 -0.30 6.04 10.37
N ALA A 113 0.45 5.71 11.43
CA ALA A 113 1.90 5.66 11.37
C ALA A 113 2.38 4.57 10.40
N GLU A 114 1.75 3.41 10.45
CA GLU A 114 2.04 2.27 9.59
C GLU A 114 1.66 2.55 8.13
N ILE A 115 0.41 2.92 7.88
CA ILE A 115 -0.13 3.16 6.54
C ILE A 115 0.43 4.46 5.94
N GLY A 116 0.56 5.51 6.75
CA GLY A 116 1.15 6.78 6.29
C GLY A 116 2.59 6.62 5.84
N VAL A 117 3.39 5.84 6.58
CA VAL A 117 4.76 5.54 6.17
C VAL A 117 4.79 4.72 4.89
N ALA A 118 3.97 3.68 4.77
CA ALA A 118 3.88 2.87 3.56
C ALA A 118 3.48 3.70 2.33
N SER A 119 2.52 4.61 2.50
CA SER A 119 2.07 5.52 1.46
C SER A 119 3.19 6.48 1.02
N ALA A 120 3.92 7.07 1.97
CA ALA A 120 5.08 7.91 1.69
C ALA A 120 6.19 7.15 0.94
N MET A 121 6.46 5.91 1.36
CA MET A 121 7.39 5.02 0.65
C MET A 121 6.95 4.74 -0.78
N GLY A 122 5.66 4.45 -0.99
CA GLY A 122 5.08 4.22 -2.31
C GLY A 122 5.15 5.44 -3.21
N ALA A 123 4.86 6.63 -2.67
CA ALA A 123 4.97 7.90 -3.41
C ALA A 123 6.42 8.19 -3.84
N ALA A 124 7.39 7.99 -2.93
CA ALA A 124 8.80 8.13 -3.25
C ALA A 124 9.25 7.12 -4.32
N LEU A 125 8.79 5.87 -4.22
CA LEU A 125 9.07 4.83 -5.22
C LEU A 125 8.60 5.27 -6.61
N ILE A 126 7.36 5.71 -6.73
CA ILE A 126 6.78 6.12 -8.02
C ILE A 126 7.54 7.33 -8.59
N ALA A 127 7.78 8.35 -7.78
CA ALA A 127 8.48 9.55 -8.23
C ALA A 127 9.91 9.22 -8.69
N GLN A 128 10.67 8.44 -7.93
CA GLN A 128 12.02 8.04 -8.30
C GLN A 128 12.06 7.14 -9.54
N ALA A 129 11.11 6.21 -9.67
CA ALA A 129 11.03 5.33 -10.85
C ALA A 129 10.79 6.10 -12.15
N HIS A 130 10.21 7.30 -12.07
CA HIS A 130 10.02 8.22 -13.18
C HIS A 130 11.14 9.26 -13.35
N ASP A 131 12.28 9.09 -12.66
CA ASP A 131 13.45 9.97 -12.70
C ASP A 131 13.20 11.41 -12.27
N PHE A 132 12.23 11.65 -11.42
CA PHE A 132 12.08 12.97 -10.80
C PHE A 132 13.27 13.25 -9.89
N ASP A 133 13.61 14.52 -9.74
CA ASP A 133 14.68 14.94 -8.85
C ASP A 133 14.34 14.64 -7.37
N HIS A 134 15.37 14.63 -6.52
CA HIS A 134 15.23 14.27 -5.12
C HIS A 134 14.28 15.18 -4.33
N GLN A 135 14.14 16.45 -4.73
CA GLN A 135 13.20 17.37 -4.08
C GLN A 135 11.75 16.96 -4.38
N VAL A 136 11.46 16.58 -5.62
CA VAL A 136 10.13 16.08 -6.01
C VAL A 136 9.83 14.76 -5.31
N VAL A 137 10.82 13.87 -5.20
CA VAL A 137 10.68 12.60 -4.47
C VAL A 137 10.36 12.85 -2.99
N ALA A 138 11.08 13.77 -2.34
CA ALA A 138 10.84 14.14 -0.96
C ALA A 138 9.45 14.77 -0.76
N ASN A 139 9.07 15.72 -1.62
CA ASN A 139 7.77 16.37 -1.57
C ASN A 139 6.61 15.39 -1.79
N ALA A 140 6.78 14.41 -2.69
CA ALA A 140 5.79 13.38 -2.92
C ALA A 140 5.57 12.51 -1.67
N ALA A 141 6.67 12.11 -1.01
CA ALA A 141 6.62 11.35 0.22
C ALA A 141 5.95 12.15 1.35
N GLU A 142 6.34 13.41 1.53
CA GLU A 142 5.78 14.30 2.55
C GLU A 142 4.28 14.52 2.33
N SER A 143 3.87 14.88 1.12
CA SER A 143 2.47 15.11 0.78
C SER A 143 1.62 13.85 1.03
N SER A 144 2.14 12.68 0.64
CA SER A 144 1.45 11.42 0.86
C SER A 144 1.29 11.11 2.36
N LEU A 145 2.32 11.35 3.16
CA LEU A 145 2.26 11.17 4.62
C LEU A 145 1.23 12.11 5.25
N GLN A 146 1.23 13.38 4.85
CA GLN A 146 0.30 14.40 5.37
C GLN A 146 -1.16 14.02 5.17
N HIS A 147 -1.52 13.37 4.06
CA HIS A 147 -2.88 12.94 3.78
C HIS A 147 -3.40 11.86 4.74
N HIS A 148 -2.53 11.21 5.49
CA HIS A 148 -2.91 10.21 6.50
C HIS A 148 -3.03 10.78 7.91
N LEU A 149 -2.62 12.05 8.13
CA LEU A 149 -2.71 12.68 9.44
C LEU A 149 -4.18 12.94 9.80
N GLY A 150 -4.55 12.51 10.99
CA GLY A 150 -5.91 12.71 11.52
C GLY A 150 -6.97 11.75 10.95
N MET A 151 -6.60 10.74 10.18
CA MET A 151 -7.51 9.67 9.80
C MET A 151 -7.91 8.87 11.03
N THR A 152 -9.15 8.41 11.08
CA THR A 152 -9.65 7.57 12.16
C THR A 152 -9.28 6.11 11.95
N CYS A 153 -9.09 5.40 13.06
CA CYS A 153 -8.99 3.95 13.11
C CYS A 153 -10.15 3.43 13.95
N ASP A 154 -11.00 2.61 13.36
CA ASP A 154 -12.21 2.10 14.00
C ASP A 154 -12.10 0.60 14.32
N PRO A 155 -11.49 0.21 15.45
CA PRO A 155 -11.37 -1.20 15.83
C PRO A 155 -12.74 -1.80 16.10
N VAL A 156 -13.01 -2.96 15.50
CA VAL A 156 -14.22 -3.74 15.78
C VAL A 156 -13.88 -4.87 16.75
N ALA A 157 -14.50 -4.86 17.92
CA ALA A 157 -14.31 -5.87 18.96
C ALA A 157 -12.83 -6.05 19.38
N GLY A 158 -12.04 -5.00 19.38
CA GLY A 158 -10.62 -5.01 19.74
C GLY A 158 -9.68 -5.59 18.67
N TYR A 159 -10.17 -5.76 17.45
CA TYR A 159 -9.38 -6.27 16.33
C TYR A 159 -8.99 -5.14 15.34
N GLU A 160 -8.11 -4.27 15.75
CA GLU A 160 -7.66 -3.13 14.93
C GLU A 160 -7.02 -3.55 13.61
N GLU A 161 -6.13 -4.52 13.64
CA GLU A 161 -5.38 -5.00 12.47
C GLU A 161 -6.25 -5.52 11.33
N ARG A 162 -7.51 -5.86 11.60
CA ARG A 162 -8.44 -6.40 10.60
C ARG A 162 -9.17 -5.33 9.81
N LEU A 163 -9.34 -4.15 10.40
CA LEU A 163 -9.99 -3.04 9.72
C LEU A 163 -9.03 -2.24 8.88
N ASP A 164 -7.76 -2.16 9.27
CA ASP A 164 -6.76 -1.42 8.53
C ASP A 164 -6.51 -2.00 7.15
N ALA A 165 -6.50 -3.32 7.03
CA ALA A 165 -6.48 -3.99 5.73
C ALA A 165 -7.73 -3.68 4.87
N LEU A 166 -8.83 -3.23 5.51
CA LEU A 166 -10.08 -2.88 4.84
C LEU A 166 -10.20 -1.39 4.55
N VAL A 167 -9.66 -0.52 5.40
CA VAL A 167 -9.73 0.93 5.25
C VAL A 167 -8.76 1.41 4.17
N VAL A 168 -7.58 0.81 4.06
CA VAL A 168 -6.64 1.07 2.94
C VAL A 168 -7.21 0.61 1.61
N ALA A 169 -8.20 -0.25 1.65
CA ALA A 169 -8.86 -0.84 0.49
C ALA A 169 -10.21 -0.15 0.13
N GLY A 170 -10.69 0.76 0.90
CA GLY A 170 -11.89 1.56 0.65
C GLY A 170 -11.55 2.92 0.17
#